data_1ef85656190eb37c641d1ce08c8f5b3d
#
_entry.id   1ef85656190eb37c641d1ce08c8f5b3d
#
_cell.length_a   1.000
_cell.length_b   1.000
_cell.length_c   1.000
_cell.angle_alpha   90.00
_cell.angle_beta   90.00
_cell.angle_gamma   90.00
#
_symmetry.space_group_name_H-M   'P 1'
#
loop_
_entity.id
_entity.type
_entity.pdbx_description
1 polymer ?
#
loop_
_entity_poly.entity_id
_entity_poly.type
_entity_poly.pdbx_seq_one_letter_code
_entity_poly.pdbx_strand_id
1 'polypeptide(L)'
;MHKSDEGRERKRTRLDGHQRQIYRTVLAKYYARGSWTGMSVAQMTYILAVALGRGDRDNLWYAILGLTSQYISNSIHATTYDGYAAALASDVVAMDTTERVEDGQSYSTDKHGADDSSVHVVNQELRFTLYRHWSLESSMYHTSYVAAKLGIWREKGINKLRGLLAKMGLSLANCRQTYEHMELDLRQSLVQRMEAIAPEYGLVDLTFRSFTRSYGFRTVPLSASDAVQGISALLQAAHGVRIEIEGVQMVRADPGISGPRSIDRPVGTYGTRTLWSLADSGIDIGKRPGPMLSIESEDPEDDEENSVSATWVKNFFEAYTAMDVQKPKSISLLQLSLQLAKALHEAIVSQGVSIIIKQSIKTLRSFRLAVLQDGPSLHLFVQPDTLTRLGYWLIDALRDIVGEKHARRAEAKRARRGNKGDDPDQVSTPQNLPFVLAALDTERDVFVVVGIV
;
A
#
# COMPACT_ATOMS: atom_id res chain seq x y z
N MET A 1 13.55 51.62 36.14
CA MET A 1 12.68 51.97 34.99
C MET A 1 12.49 50.72 34.16
N HIS A 2 11.49 49.90 34.52
CA HIS A 2 11.07 48.71 33.75
C HIS A 2 9.99 49.16 32.80
N LYS A 3 10.19 49.00 31.49
CA LYS A 3 9.14 49.09 30.51
C LYS A 3 8.72 47.64 30.21
N SER A 4 7.51 47.34 30.63
CA SER A 4 6.75 46.14 30.27
C SER A 4 6.41 46.19 28.76
N ASP A 5 6.86 45.18 28.04
CA ASP A 5 6.52 44.95 26.62
C ASP A 5 5.17 44.24 26.59
N GLU A 6 4.10 45.04 26.42
CA GLU A 6 2.74 44.55 26.28
C GLU A 6 2.59 43.85 24.93
N GLY A 7 2.31 42.57 24.99
CA GLY A 7 1.99 41.73 23.87
C GLY A 7 0.83 42.31 23.05
N ARG A 8 1.14 42.82 21.86
CA ARG A 8 0.17 43.33 20.89
C ARG A 8 -0.58 42.16 20.28
N GLU A 9 -1.71 41.75 20.91
CA GLU A 9 -2.71 40.87 20.28
C GLU A 9 -3.10 41.48 18.92
N ARG A 10 -2.66 40.82 17.82
CA ARG A 10 -3.12 41.13 16.46
C ARG A 10 -4.63 40.82 16.41
N LYS A 11 -5.48 41.83 16.65
CA LYS A 11 -6.92 41.76 16.39
C LYS A 11 -7.10 41.31 14.94
N ARG A 12 -7.53 40.06 14.74
CA ARG A 12 -7.95 39.57 13.44
C ARG A 12 -9.10 40.44 12.94
N THR A 13 -8.81 41.32 11.99
CA THR A 13 -9.80 42.18 11.33
C THR A 13 -10.89 41.28 10.74
N ARG A 14 -12.13 41.43 11.22
CA ARG A 14 -13.30 40.73 10.67
C ARG A 14 -13.43 41.22 9.22
N LEU A 15 -13.21 40.31 8.26
CA LEU A 15 -13.43 40.53 6.84
C LEU A 15 -14.90 40.91 6.59
N ASP A 16 -15.12 41.92 5.78
CA ASP A 16 -16.44 42.32 5.32
C ASP A 16 -17.14 41.18 4.55
N GLY A 17 -18.48 41.15 4.60
CA GLY A 17 -19.27 40.10 3.95
C GLY A 17 -18.98 39.98 2.46
N HIS A 18 -18.80 41.11 1.76
CA HIS A 18 -18.45 41.14 0.36
C HIS A 18 -17.06 40.57 0.09
N GLN A 19 -16.07 40.91 0.88
CA GLN A 19 -14.71 40.39 0.76
C GLN A 19 -14.66 38.88 1.02
N ARG A 20 -15.45 38.36 1.98
CA ARG A 20 -15.59 36.92 2.20
C ARG A 20 -16.16 36.20 0.99
N GLN A 21 -17.15 36.80 0.33
CA GLN A 21 -17.75 36.20 -0.87
C GLN A 21 -16.75 36.17 -2.04
N ILE A 22 -15.98 37.25 -2.24
CA ILE A 22 -14.91 37.26 -3.23
C ILE A 22 -13.88 36.19 -2.96
N TYR A 23 -13.38 36.07 -1.71
CA TYR A 23 -12.41 35.05 -1.35
C TYR A 23 -12.96 33.64 -1.53
N ARG A 24 -14.25 33.39 -1.16
CA ARG A 24 -14.90 32.11 -1.42
C ARG A 24 -14.97 31.78 -2.91
N THR A 25 -15.31 32.75 -3.74
CA THR A 25 -15.34 32.55 -5.21
C THR A 25 -13.96 32.26 -5.76
N VAL A 26 -12.93 32.97 -5.32
CA VAL A 26 -11.53 32.75 -5.73
C VAL A 26 -11.08 31.37 -5.28
N LEU A 27 -11.38 30.99 -4.04
CA LEU A 27 -11.04 29.69 -3.47
C LEU A 27 -11.76 28.55 -4.20
N ALA A 28 -13.06 28.70 -4.45
CA ALA A 28 -13.85 27.74 -5.21
C ALA A 28 -13.29 27.57 -6.64
N LYS A 29 -12.92 28.69 -7.31
CA LYS A 29 -12.31 28.66 -8.64
C LYS A 29 -10.92 28.00 -8.63
N TYR A 30 -10.15 28.18 -7.55
CA TYR A 30 -8.85 27.52 -7.36
C TYR A 30 -9.01 26.01 -7.23
N TYR A 31 -9.89 25.55 -6.32
CA TYR A 31 -10.13 24.10 -6.13
C TYR A 31 -10.88 23.45 -7.29
N ALA A 32 -11.69 24.18 -8.04
CA ALA A 32 -12.34 23.68 -9.26
C ALA A 32 -11.37 23.33 -10.39
N ARG A 33 -10.11 23.78 -10.31
CA ARG A 33 -9.04 23.39 -11.24
C ARG A 33 -8.58 21.95 -11.05
N GLY A 34 -9.01 21.28 -9.98
CA GLY A 34 -8.57 19.96 -9.57
C GLY A 34 -7.22 19.98 -8.85
N SER A 35 -6.75 18.80 -8.54
CA SER A 35 -5.43 18.57 -7.95
C SER A 35 -4.64 17.64 -8.87
N TRP A 36 -3.34 17.81 -8.91
CA TRP A 36 -2.42 16.94 -9.63
C TRP A 36 -1.24 16.60 -8.75
N THR A 37 -0.68 15.41 -8.97
CA THR A 37 0.51 14.95 -8.27
C THR A 37 1.74 15.23 -9.12
N GLY A 38 2.72 15.89 -8.55
CA GLY A 38 4.02 16.13 -9.19
C GLY A 38 4.93 14.91 -9.11
N MET A 39 6.18 15.08 -9.56
CA MET A 39 7.23 14.09 -9.42
C MET A 39 7.50 13.79 -7.93
N SER A 40 7.83 12.56 -7.58
CA SER A 40 8.14 12.19 -6.21
C SER A 40 9.39 12.91 -5.69
N VAL A 41 9.41 13.23 -4.41
CA VAL A 41 10.59 13.88 -3.78
C VAL A 41 11.84 13.02 -3.96
N ALA A 42 11.72 11.69 -3.88
CA ALA A 42 12.83 10.77 -4.09
C ALA A 42 13.43 10.89 -5.50
N GLN A 43 12.59 11.02 -6.54
CA GLN A 43 13.07 11.25 -7.90
C GLN A 43 13.75 12.63 -8.05
N MET A 44 13.17 13.69 -7.46
CA MET A 44 13.79 15.02 -7.48
C MET A 44 15.15 15.01 -6.78
N THR A 45 15.26 14.35 -5.65
CA THR A 45 16.51 14.20 -4.91
C THR A 45 17.55 13.40 -5.71
N TYR A 46 17.13 12.35 -6.40
CA TYR A 46 17.99 11.58 -7.28
C TYR A 46 18.55 12.42 -8.44
N ILE A 47 17.69 13.18 -9.14
CA ILE A 47 18.11 14.09 -10.19
C ILE A 47 19.13 15.12 -9.67
N LEU A 48 18.91 15.65 -8.48
CA LEU A 48 19.86 16.55 -7.83
C LEU A 48 21.17 15.84 -7.51
N ALA A 49 21.13 14.63 -6.99
CA ALA A 49 22.33 13.83 -6.68
C ALA A 49 23.15 13.55 -7.96
N VAL A 50 22.51 13.19 -9.05
CA VAL A 50 23.15 13.00 -10.36
C VAL A 50 23.81 14.31 -10.85
N ALA A 51 23.10 15.44 -10.74
CA ALA A 51 23.64 16.75 -11.14
C ALA A 51 24.86 17.16 -10.30
N LEU A 52 24.96 16.69 -9.06
CA LEU A 52 26.10 16.90 -8.15
C LEU A 52 27.23 15.85 -8.31
N GLY A 53 27.08 14.92 -9.26
CA GLY A 53 28.04 13.81 -9.45
C GLY A 53 28.03 12.78 -8.33
N ARG A 54 26.92 12.65 -7.58
CA ARG A 54 26.72 11.70 -6.49
C ARG A 54 25.58 10.71 -6.78
N GLY A 55 25.28 10.46 -8.04
CA GLY A 55 24.32 9.46 -8.45
C GLY A 55 24.89 8.07 -8.22
N ASP A 56 24.29 7.29 -7.33
CA ASP A 56 24.65 5.89 -7.06
C ASP A 56 23.44 4.96 -7.21
N ARG A 57 23.66 3.67 -7.16
CA ARG A 57 22.59 2.65 -7.28
C ARG A 57 21.56 2.73 -6.16
N ASP A 58 21.96 3.12 -4.96
CA ASP A 58 21.05 3.25 -3.83
C ASP A 58 20.10 4.44 -4.03
N ASN A 59 20.64 5.59 -4.49
CA ASN A 59 19.85 6.76 -4.82
C ASN A 59 18.87 6.47 -5.98
N LEU A 60 19.32 5.74 -7.00
CA LEU A 60 18.46 5.29 -8.10
C LEU A 60 17.34 4.37 -7.59
N TRP A 61 17.66 3.42 -6.70
CA TRP A 61 16.66 2.54 -6.09
C TRP A 61 15.61 3.32 -5.30
N TYR A 62 16.01 4.32 -4.52
CA TYR A 62 15.05 5.16 -3.79
C TYR A 62 14.15 5.97 -4.73
N ALA A 63 14.68 6.46 -5.86
CA ALA A 63 13.86 7.11 -6.88
C ALA A 63 12.83 6.15 -7.51
N ILE A 64 13.24 4.92 -7.79
CA ILE A 64 12.36 3.84 -8.27
C ILE A 64 11.24 3.55 -7.25
N LEU A 65 11.58 3.41 -5.96
CA LEU A 65 10.59 3.19 -4.91
C LEU A 65 9.59 4.35 -4.82
N GLY A 66 10.07 5.59 -4.89
CA GLY A 66 9.21 6.77 -4.86
C GLY A 66 8.24 6.84 -6.04
N LEU A 67 8.71 6.53 -7.26
CA LEU A 67 7.88 6.45 -8.46
C LEU A 67 6.84 5.32 -8.34
N THR A 68 7.29 4.13 -7.93
CA THR A 68 6.43 2.95 -7.78
C THR A 68 5.36 3.17 -6.72
N SER A 69 5.69 3.86 -5.62
CA SER A 69 4.73 4.25 -4.58
C SER A 69 3.60 5.13 -5.13
N GLN A 70 3.93 6.14 -5.94
CA GLN A 70 2.93 6.98 -6.58
C GLN A 70 2.02 6.20 -7.54
N TYR A 71 2.56 5.23 -8.25
CA TYR A 71 1.80 4.40 -9.17
C TYR A 71 0.85 3.43 -8.42
N ILE A 72 1.35 2.74 -7.40
CA ILE A 72 0.55 1.79 -6.60
C ILE A 72 -0.58 2.52 -5.86
N SER A 73 -0.33 3.73 -5.36
CA SER A 73 -1.35 4.57 -4.71
C SER A 73 -2.33 5.25 -5.68
N ASN A 74 -2.22 4.97 -7.00
CA ASN A 74 -2.99 5.62 -8.06
C ASN A 74 -2.90 7.16 -8.05
N SER A 75 -1.79 7.71 -7.57
CA SER A 75 -1.54 9.16 -7.54
C SER A 75 -1.12 9.70 -8.89
N ILE A 76 -0.58 8.86 -9.78
CA ILE A 76 -0.17 9.22 -11.14
C ILE A 76 -0.80 8.26 -12.16
N HIS A 77 -1.00 8.76 -13.39
CA HIS A 77 -1.51 7.94 -14.49
C HIS A 77 -0.44 7.00 -15.04
N ALA A 78 -0.86 5.87 -15.61
CA ALA A 78 0.01 4.87 -16.21
C ALA A 78 0.95 5.47 -17.28
N THR A 79 0.44 6.37 -18.13
CA THR A 79 1.26 7.05 -19.17
C THR A 79 2.37 7.91 -18.58
N THR A 80 2.11 8.61 -17.46
CA THR A 80 3.12 9.40 -16.75
C THR A 80 4.14 8.49 -16.07
N TYR A 81 3.66 7.40 -15.46
CA TYR A 81 4.51 6.37 -14.87
C TYR A 81 5.47 5.78 -15.91
N ASP A 82 4.95 5.36 -17.07
CA ASP A 82 5.76 4.72 -18.13
C ASP A 82 6.86 5.66 -18.64
N GLY A 83 6.58 6.95 -18.77
CA GLY A 83 7.58 7.95 -19.14
C GLY A 83 8.74 8.04 -18.15
N TYR A 84 8.43 8.15 -16.85
CA TYR A 84 9.45 8.19 -15.80
C TYR A 84 10.16 6.85 -15.63
N ALA A 85 9.45 5.74 -15.71
CA ALA A 85 10.03 4.41 -15.63
C ALA A 85 10.99 4.12 -16.79
N ALA A 86 10.71 4.61 -17.99
CA ALA A 86 11.61 4.51 -19.13
C ALA A 86 12.92 5.28 -18.90
N ALA A 87 12.85 6.48 -18.33
CA ALA A 87 14.04 7.26 -17.98
C ALA A 87 14.90 6.54 -16.93
N LEU A 88 14.30 6.09 -15.82
CA LEU A 88 15.02 5.33 -14.79
C LEU A 88 15.59 4.01 -15.32
N ALA A 89 14.89 3.34 -16.25
CA ALA A 89 15.42 2.14 -16.91
C ALA A 89 16.68 2.42 -17.74
N SER A 90 16.74 3.58 -18.40
CA SER A 90 17.96 4.02 -19.10
C SER A 90 19.11 4.26 -18.14
N ASP A 91 18.83 4.83 -16.96
CA ASP A 91 19.85 5.06 -15.94
C ASP A 91 20.37 3.74 -15.36
N VAL A 92 19.49 2.74 -15.14
CA VAL A 92 19.90 1.38 -14.72
C VAL A 92 20.91 0.79 -15.73
N VAL A 93 20.58 0.84 -17.01
CA VAL A 93 21.46 0.31 -18.07
C VAL A 93 22.79 1.09 -18.15
N ALA A 94 22.75 2.40 -17.98
CA ALA A 94 23.94 3.24 -17.99
C ALA A 94 24.90 2.90 -16.84
N MET A 95 24.36 2.72 -15.61
CA MET A 95 25.16 2.32 -14.45
C MET A 95 25.77 0.93 -14.61
N ASP A 96 25.02 -0.04 -15.12
CA ASP A 96 25.53 -1.40 -15.37
C ASP A 96 26.65 -1.42 -16.43
N THR A 97 26.58 -0.54 -17.43
CA THR A 97 27.64 -0.42 -18.46
C THR A 97 28.89 0.26 -17.92
N THR A 98 28.77 1.27 -17.10
CA THR A 98 29.91 2.00 -16.52
C THR A 98 30.75 1.10 -15.61
N GLU A 99 30.12 0.32 -14.74
CA GLU A 99 30.84 -0.61 -13.85
C GLU A 99 31.53 -1.74 -14.60
N ARG A 100 30.93 -2.24 -15.70
CA ARG A 100 31.62 -3.23 -16.56
C ARG A 100 32.88 -2.71 -17.24
N VAL A 101 32.91 -1.41 -17.51
CA VAL A 101 34.12 -0.78 -18.11
C VAL A 101 35.20 -0.57 -17.05
N GLU A 102 34.85 -0.21 -15.84
CA GLU A 102 35.81 -0.01 -14.74
C GLU A 102 36.45 -1.32 -14.27
N ASP A 103 35.70 -2.43 -14.24
CA ASP A 103 36.19 -3.76 -13.85
C ASP A 103 37.08 -4.44 -14.92
N GLY A 104 37.28 -3.84 -16.08
CA GLY A 104 38.20 -4.35 -17.15
C GLY A 104 37.84 -5.73 -17.70
N GLN A 105 36.60 -6.21 -17.44
CA GLN A 105 36.18 -7.54 -17.88
C GLN A 105 35.60 -7.52 -19.30
N SER A 106 36.43 -7.91 -20.23
CA SER A 106 36.11 -8.24 -21.62
C SER A 106 35.08 -9.37 -21.71
N TYR A 107 33.99 -9.11 -22.42
CA TYR A 107 33.05 -10.01 -23.07
C TYR A 107 33.05 -11.51 -22.66
N SER A 108 32.30 -11.86 -21.63
CA SER A 108 31.79 -13.22 -21.49
C SER A 108 30.28 -13.17 -21.28
N THR A 109 29.56 -13.77 -22.24
CA THR A 109 28.12 -13.81 -22.37
C THR A 109 27.42 -14.69 -21.30
N ASP A 110 28.17 -15.37 -20.46
CA ASP A 110 27.68 -16.26 -19.42
C ASP A 110 27.81 -15.58 -18.05
N LYS A 111 26.89 -14.67 -17.74
CA LYS A 111 26.94 -14.04 -16.44
C LYS A 111 25.60 -13.97 -15.72
N HIS A 112 25.45 -14.96 -14.93
CA HIS A 112 24.83 -14.86 -13.61
C HIS A 112 25.92 -14.73 -12.53
N GLY A 113 26.93 -13.89 -12.76
CA GLY A 113 27.78 -13.35 -11.71
C GLY A 113 26.95 -12.26 -11.02
N ALA A 114 26.20 -12.63 -9.99
CA ALA A 114 25.39 -11.72 -9.23
C ALA A 114 26.30 -10.70 -8.54
N ASP A 115 26.33 -9.50 -9.10
CA ASP A 115 26.73 -8.34 -8.35
C ASP A 115 25.70 -8.19 -7.20
N ASP A 116 26.19 -8.22 -5.97
CA ASP A 116 25.37 -8.37 -4.74
C ASP A 116 24.30 -7.29 -4.56
N SER A 117 24.23 -6.28 -5.42
CA SER A 117 23.37 -5.10 -5.30
C SER A 117 22.78 -4.64 -6.64
N SER A 118 22.66 -5.52 -7.63
CA SER A 118 22.19 -5.16 -8.96
C SER A 118 20.68 -4.83 -8.99
N VAL A 119 20.34 -3.79 -9.75
CA VAL A 119 18.96 -3.42 -10.07
C VAL A 119 18.65 -3.87 -11.49
N HIS A 120 17.55 -4.58 -11.69
CA HIS A 120 17.15 -5.09 -12.99
C HIS A 120 15.79 -4.54 -13.41
N VAL A 121 15.62 -4.28 -14.69
CA VAL A 121 14.35 -3.84 -15.28
C VAL A 121 13.49 -5.06 -15.61
N VAL A 122 12.25 -5.05 -15.15
CA VAL A 122 11.22 -6.06 -15.46
C VAL A 122 10.17 -5.40 -16.34
N ASN A 123 10.08 -5.80 -17.61
CA ASN A 123 9.18 -5.14 -18.57
C ASN A 123 7.70 -5.43 -18.32
N GLN A 124 7.37 -6.59 -17.76
CA GLN A 124 6.00 -7.03 -17.53
C GLN A 124 5.86 -7.60 -16.13
N GLU A 125 5.51 -6.76 -15.17
CA GLU A 125 5.14 -7.18 -13.81
C GLU A 125 3.63 -7.13 -13.64
N LEU A 126 3.07 -8.14 -12.97
CA LEU A 126 1.64 -8.19 -12.69
C LEU A 126 1.27 -7.21 -11.56
N ARG A 127 0.17 -6.48 -11.76
CA ARG A 127 -0.39 -5.53 -10.76
C ARG A 127 -1.12 -6.23 -9.61
N PHE A 128 -0.61 -7.36 -9.15
CA PHE A 128 -1.19 -8.07 -8.03
C PHE A 128 -0.37 -7.84 -6.77
N THR A 129 -1.07 -7.57 -5.67
CA THR A 129 -0.44 -7.26 -4.40
C THR A 129 0.36 -8.45 -3.88
N LEU A 130 1.69 -8.27 -3.72
CA LEU A 130 2.60 -9.25 -3.11
C LEU A 130 2.51 -10.66 -3.72
N TYR A 131 2.24 -10.80 -5.04
CA TYR A 131 1.92 -12.10 -5.63
C TYR A 131 3.09 -13.09 -5.56
N ARG A 132 4.34 -12.61 -5.53
CA ARG A 132 5.53 -13.46 -5.38
C ARG A 132 5.66 -14.06 -3.99
N HIS A 133 5.10 -13.38 -2.99
CA HIS A 133 5.20 -13.75 -1.57
C HIS A 133 3.92 -14.37 -1.02
N TRP A 134 2.92 -14.55 -1.87
CA TRP A 134 1.60 -15.07 -1.51
C TRP A 134 1.16 -16.17 -2.48
N SER A 135 -0.04 -16.74 -2.29
CA SER A 135 -0.68 -17.55 -3.31
C SER A 135 -1.31 -16.66 -4.38
N LEU A 136 -1.39 -17.15 -5.61
CA LEU A 136 -1.99 -16.38 -6.71
C LEU A 136 -3.46 -16.03 -6.43
N GLU A 137 -4.26 -17.01 -5.92
CA GLU A 137 -5.66 -16.79 -5.55
C GLU A 137 -5.76 -15.68 -4.49
N SER A 138 -4.95 -15.74 -3.42
CA SER A 138 -4.98 -14.74 -2.35
C SER A 138 -4.50 -13.37 -2.80
N SER A 139 -3.44 -13.30 -3.57
CA SER A 139 -2.93 -12.04 -4.12
C SER A 139 -3.97 -11.33 -4.98
N MET A 140 -4.63 -12.05 -5.90
CA MET A 140 -5.70 -11.49 -6.74
C MET A 140 -6.92 -11.08 -5.90
N TYR A 141 -7.29 -11.89 -4.90
CA TYR A 141 -8.40 -11.60 -4.00
C TYR A 141 -8.19 -10.31 -3.22
N HIS A 142 -6.96 -10.02 -2.76
CA HIS A 142 -6.66 -8.85 -1.94
C HIS A 142 -6.20 -7.63 -2.77
N THR A 143 -6.06 -7.76 -4.09
CA THR A 143 -5.80 -6.62 -4.98
C THR A 143 -7.07 -5.81 -5.18
N SER A 144 -7.10 -4.54 -4.77
CA SER A 144 -8.29 -3.68 -4.78
C SER A 144 -8.94 -3.57 -6.16
N TYR A 145 -8.15 -3.44 -7.23
CA TYR A 145 -8.64 -3.38 -8.61
C TYR A 145 -9.38 -4.66 -9.02
N VAL A 146 -8.79 -5.84 -8.75
CA VAL A 146 -9.40 -7.14 -9.05
C VAL A 146 -10.65 -7.35 -8.20
N ALA A 147 -10.54 -7.02 -6.90
CA ALA A 147 -11.64 -7.10 -5.95
C ALA A 147 -12.85 -6.28 -6.40
N ALA A 148 -12.64 -5.04 -6.82
CA ALA A 148 -13.69 -4.16 -7.31
C ALA A 148 -14.32 -4.69 -8.60
N LYS A 149 -13.52 -5.06 -9.60
CA LYS A 149 -14.00 -5.51 -10.91
C LYS A 149 -14.77 -6.81 -10.85
N LEU A 150 -14.30 -7.79 -10.08
CA LEU A 150 -14.97 -9.09 -9.96
C LEU A 150 -16.11 -9.07 -8.92
N GLY A 151 -16.11 -8.12 -7.99
CA GLY A 151 -17.08 -8.03 -6.89
C GLY A 151 -16.91 -9.17 -5.88
N ILE A 152 -15.70 -9.37 -5.37
CA ILE A 152 -15.30 -10.52 -4.52
C ILE A 152 -16.05 -10.59 -3.18
N TRP A 153 -16.69 -9.51 -2.73
CA TRP A 153 -17.56 -9.53 -1.55
C TRP A 153 -18.84 -10.34 -1.73
N ARG A 154 -19.08 -10.86 -2.96
CA ARG A 154 -20.18 -11.76 -3.27
C ARG A 154 -19.61 -13.11 -3.71
N GLU A 155 -20.29 -14.17 -3.35
CA GLU A 155 -19.93 -15.53 -3.78
C GLU A 155 -19.78 -15.65 -5.31
N LYS A 156 -20.66 -14.97 -6.07
CA LYS A 156 -20.56 -14.89 -7.53
C LYS A 156 -19.21 -14.31 -8.00
N GLY A 157 -18.66 -13.32 -7.28
CA GLY A 157 -17.37 -12.72 -7.60
C GLY A 157 -16.20 -13.68 -7.34
N ILE A 158 -16.25 -14.40 -6.23
CA ILE A 158 -15.26 -15.45 -5.91
C ILE A 158 -15.29 -16.56 -6.98
N ASN A 159 -16.49 -16.97 -7.41
CA ASN A 159 -16.65 -17.97 -8.47
C ASN A 159 -16.14 -17.46 -9.82
N LYS A 160 -16.30 -16.16 -10.13
CA LYS A 160 -15.67 -15.55 -11.31
C LYS A 160 -14.15 -15.60 -11.24
N LEU A 161 -13.54 -15.27 -10.10
CA LEU A 161 -12.08 -15.35 -9.91
C LEU A 161 -11.58 -16.78 -10.14
N ARG A 162 -12.23 -17.78 -9.52
CA ARG A 162 -11.88 -19.19 -9.72
C ARG A 162 -12.09 -19.65 -11.16
N GLY A 163 -13.15 -19.17 -11.81
CA GLY A 163 -13.40 -19.43 -13.23
C GLY A 163 -12.33 -18.87 -14.15
N LEU A 164 -11.82 -17.66 -13.86
CA LEU A 164 -10.70 -17.06 -14.57
C LEU A 164 -9.44 -17.94 -14.43
N LEU A 165 -9.09 -18.31 -13.19
CA LEU A 165 -7.93 -19.16 -12.92
C LEU A 165 -8.04 -20.52 -13.59
N ALA A 166 -9.22 -21.15 -13.58
CA ALA A 166 -9.47 -22.41 -14.27
C ALA A 166 -9.35 -22.30 -15.78
N LYS A 167 -9.84 -21.21 -16.40
CA LYS A 167 -9.67 -20.95 -17.86
C LYS A 167 -8.20 -20.77 -18.26
N MET A 168 -7.37 -20.24 -17.35
CA MET A 168 -5.93 -20.16 -17.57
C MET A 168 -5.23 -21.53 -17.52
N GLY A 169 -5.95 -22.60 -17.24
CA GLY A 169 -5.39 -23.95 -17.08
C GLY A 169 -4.66 -24.16 -15.75
N LEU A 170 -4.96 -23.34 -14.75
CA LEU A 170 -4.40 -23.48 -13.41
C LEU A 170 -5.35 -24.34 -12.55
N SER A 171 -4.82 -25.39 -11.92
CA SER A 171 -5.57 -26.13 -10.91
C SER A 171 -5.78 -25.28 -9.66
N LEU A 172 -6.85 -25.52 -8.91
CA LEU A 172 -7.09 -24.81 -7.66
C LEU A 172 -5.97 -25.05 -6.63
N ALA A 173 -5.34 -26.21 -6.67
CA ALA A 173 -4.20 -26.55 -5.84
C ALA A 173 -2.99 -25.64 -6.19
N ASN A 174 -2.68 -25.49 -7.49
CA ASN A 174 -1.60 -24.63 -7.95
C ASN A 174 -1.86 -23.14 -7.62
N CYS A 175 -3.13 -22.70 -7.63
CA CYS A 175 -3.47 -21.31 -7.30
C CYS A 175 -3.36 -20.99 -5.81
N ARG A 176 -3.51 -22.00 -4.95
CA ARG A 176 -3.47 -21.84 -3.47
C ARG A 176 -2.11 -22.06 -2.86
N GLN A 177 -1.22 -22.74 -3.55
CA GLN A 177 0.17 -22.83 -3.09
C GLN A 177 0.88 -21.50 -3.28
N THR A 178 1.95 -21.29 -2.51
CA THR A 178 2.77 -20.08 -2.64
C THR A 178 3.41 -20.03 -4.02
N TYR A 179 3.56 -18.82 -4.57
CA TYR A 179 4.12 -18.61 -5.92
C TYR A 179 5.50 -19.27 -6.09
N GLU A 180 6.30 -19.29 -5.04
CA GLU A 180 7.63 -19.93 -5.06
C GLU A 180 7.57 -21.44 -5.31
N HIS A 181 6.51 -22.12 -4.88
CA HIS A 181 6.32 -23.56 -5.05
C HIS A 181 5.55 -23.93 -6.33
N MET A 182 5.10 -22.91 -7.09
CA MET A 182 4.45 -23.14 -8.39
C MET A 182 5.45 -23.64 -9.41
N GLU A 183 5.04 -24.56 -10.29
CA GLU A 183 5.82 -25.08 -11.38
C GLU A 183 6.42 -23.98 -12.26
N LEU A 184 7.67 -24.15 -12.68
CA LEU A 184 8.42 -23.13 -13.42
C LEU A 184 7.72 -22.74 -14.73
N ASP A 185 7.19 -23.73 -15.47
CA ASP A 185 6.48 -23.49 -16.75
C ASP A 185 5.22 -22.66 -16.57
N LEU A 186 4.51 -22.90 -15.45
CA LEU A 186 3.32 -22.11 -15.11
C LEU A 186 3.71 -20.66 -14.74
N ARG A 187 4.80 -20.48 -14.00
CA ARG A 187 5.29 -19.13 -13.63
C ARG A 187 5.72 -18.34 -14.85
N GLN A 188 6.46 -18.96 -15.77
CA GLN A 188 6.94 -18.30 -16.99
C GLN A 188 5.82 -17.95 -17.96
N SER A 189 4.80 -18.78 -18.06
CA SER A 189 3.65 -18.55 -18.95
C SER A 189 2.53 -17.73 -18.30
N LEU A 190 2.64 -17.40 -17.00
CA LEU A 190 1.56 -16.77 -16.24
C LEU A 190 1.11 -15.43 -16.84
N VAL A 191 2.05 -14.56 -17.20
CA VAL A 191 1.76 -13.23 -17.77
C VAL A 191 1.01 -13.38 -19.09
N GLN A 192 1.49 -14.23 -20.00
CA GLN A 192 0.85 -14.44 -21.31
C GLN A 192 -0.57 -15.01 -21.17
N ARG A 193 -0.74 -16.00 -20.28
CA ARG A 193 -2.07 -16.58 -20.00
C ARG A 193 -3.01 -15.54 -19.41
N MET A 194 -2.51 -14.69 -18.52
CA MET A 194 -3.29 -13.62 -17.90
C MET A 194 -3.74 -12.59 -18.94
N GLU A 195 -2.84 -12.10 -19.77
CA GLU A 195 -3.16 -11.14 -20.84
C GLU A 195 -4.18 -11.68 -21.85
N ALA A 196 -4.14 -12.99 -22.14
CA ALA A 196 -5.08 -13.62 -23.06
C ALA A 196 -6.51 -13.72 -22.48
N ILE A 197 -6.67 -13.99 -21.19
CA ILE A 197 -7.97 -14.40 -20.62
C ILE A 197 -8.58 -13.30 -19.75
N ALA A 198 -7.80 -12.50 -19.06
CA ALA A 198 -8.28 -11.49 -18.13
C ALA A 198 -9.23 -10.43 -18.76
N PRO A 199 -9.05 -10.00 -20.03
CA PRO A 199 -9.99 -9.07 -20.66
C PRO A 199 -11.43 -9.57 -20.73
N GLU A 200 -11.67 -10.89 -20.83
CA GLU A 200 -13.02 -11.47 -20.81
C GLU A 200 -13.74 -11.20 -19.48
N TYR A 201 -12.98 -10.99 -18.42
CA TYR A 201 -13.51 -10.68 -17.09
C TYR A 201 -13.49 -9.18 -16.78
N GLY A 202 -13.16 -8.33 -17.77
CA GLY A 202 -13.07 -6.88 -17.63
C GLY A 202 -11.81 -6.41 -16.91
N LEU A 203 -10.80 -7.28 -16.80
CA LEU A 203 -9.49 -6.94 -16.23
C LEU A 203 -8.54 -6.55 -17.36
N VAL A 204 -8.20 -5.29 -17.43
CA VAL A 204 -7.27 -4.70 -18.43
C VAL A 204 -6.10 -4.04 -17.72
N ASP A 205 -5.01 -3.81 -18.45
CA ASP A 205 -3.81 -3.14 -17.93
C ASP A 205 -3.25 -3.80 -16.65
N LEU A 206 -3.14 -5.13 -16.69
CA LEU A 206 -2.67 -5.93 -15.56
C LEU A 206 -1.15 -5.97 -15.43
N THR A 207 -0.42 -5.52 -16.45
CA THR A 207 1.04 -5.51 -16.49
C THR A 207 1.57 -4.09 -16.55
N PHE A 208 2.74 -3.88 -15.96
CA PHE A 208 3.45 -2.61 -15.98
C PHE A 208 4.95 -2.85 -15.92
N ARG A 209 5.74 -1.86 -16.34
CA ARG A 209 7.20 -1.91 -16.21
C ARG A 209 7.58 -1.70 -14.75
N SER A 210 8.41 -2.59 -14.22
CA SER A 210 8.87 -2.55 -12.84
C SER A 210 10.37 -2.79 -12.75
N PHE A 211 10.86 -2.82 -11.52
CA PHE A 211 12.26 -3.01 -11.21
C PHE A 211 12.38 -4.04 -10.10
N THR A 212 13.46 -4.83 -10.13
CA THR A 212 13.83 -5.75 -9.05
C THR A 212 15.23 -5.44 -8.59
N ARG A 213 15.48 -5.59 -7.29
CA ARG A 213 16.79 -5.45 -6.69
C ARG A 213 17.24 -6.76 -6.07
N SER A 214 18.47 -7.16 -6.32
CA SER A 214 19.14 -8.27 -5.66
C SER A 214 19.83 -7.79 -4.39
N TYR A 215 19.79 -8.60 -3.32
CA TYR A 215 20.41 -8.32 -2.03
C TYR A 215 21.37 -9.45 -1.65
N GLY A 216 22.17 -9.92 -2.62
CA GLY A 216 23.13 -11.01 -2.44
C GLY A 216 22.56 -12.42 -2.69
N PHE A 217 23.43 -13.40 -2.60
CA PHE A 217 23.12 -14.79 -2.97
C PHE A 217 22.10 -15.50 -2.07
N ARG A 218 21.87 -14.98 -0.87
CA ARG A 218 21.03 -15.65 0.14
C ARG A 218 19.61 -15.11 0.17
N THR A 219 19.30 -14.11 -0.63
CA THR A 219 18.00 -13.44 -0.62
C THR A 219 17.35 -13.51 -1.99
N VAL A 220 16.06 -13.72 -2.02
CA VAL A 220 15.26 -13.64 -3.25
C VAL A 220 15.24 -12.19 -3.70
N PRO A 221 15.46 -11.89 -5.00
CA PRO A 221 15.31 -10.54 -5.52
C PRO A 221 13.94 -9.96 -5.19
N LEU A 222 13.93 -8.71 -4.70
CA LEU A 222 12.72 -8.04 -4.28
C LEU A 222 12.27 -7.06 -5.36
N SER A 223 10.99 -7.09 -5.72
CA SER A 223 10.44 -6.10 -6.65
C SER A 223 10.22 -4.75 -5.96
N ALA A 224 10.25 -3.67 -6.74
CA ALA A 224 9.98 -2.33 -6.23
C ALA A 224 8.54 -2.23 -5.67
N SER A 225 7.57 -2.93 -6.27
CA SER A 225 6.20 -2.97 -5.78
C SER A 225 6.09 -3.63 -4.42
N ASP A 226 6.77 -4.77 -4.23
CA ASP A 226 6.76 -5.51 -2.97
C ASP A 226 7.49 -4.71 -1.86
N ALA A 227 8.64 -4.09 -2.21
CA ALA A 227 9.37 -3.23 -1.29
C ALA A 227 8.51 -2.04 -0.80
N VAL A 228 7.80 -1.37 -1.70
CA VAL A 228 6.89 -0.27 -1.35
C VAL A 228 5.77 -0.74 -0.42
N GLN A 229 5.19 -1.93 -0.67
CA GLN A 229 4.15 -2.49 0.19
C GLN A 229 4.69 -2.80 1.60
N GLY A 230 5.89 -3.37 1.68
CA GLY A 230 6.55 -3.65 2.96
C GLY A 230 6.87 -2.37 3.75
N ILE A 231 7.49 -1.38 3.10
CA ILE A 231 7.81 -0.07 3.72
C ILE A 231 6.53 0.63 4.18
N SER A 232 5.47 0.62 3.37
CA SER A 232 4.18 1.19 3.73
C SER A 232 3.57 0.50 4.96
N ALA A 233 3.72 -0.83 5.07
CA ALA A 233 3.25 -1.57 6.24
C ALA A 233 4.03 -1.21 7.51
N LEU A 234 5.35 -1.01 7.42
CA LEU A 234 6.15 -0.55 8.56
C LEU A 234 5.73 0.85 9.02
N LEU A 235 5.50 1.78 8.09
CA LEU A 235 5.02 3.11 8.42
C LEU A 235 3.68 3.10 9.15
N GLN A 236 2.80 2.14 8.81
CA GLN A 236 1.45 2.06 9.35
C GLN A 236 1.33 1.24 10.63
N ALA A 237 2.12 0.17 10.77
CA ALA A 237 1.85 -0.85 11.78
C ALA A 237 3.11 -1.51 12.39
N ALA A 238 4.30 -0.92 12.27
CA ALA A 238 5.49 -1.50 12.89
C ALA A 238 5.39 -1.54 14.43
N HIS A 239 4.86 -0.47 15.02
CA HIS A 239 4.64 -0.34 16.46
C HIS A 239 3.18 0.05 16.75
N GLY A 240 2.74 -0.21 17.95
CA GLY A 240 1.40 0.16 18.43
C GLY A 240 0.27 -0.74 17.95
N VAL A 241 0.58 -1.78 17.19
CA VAL A 241 -0.41 -2.71 16.64
C VAL A 241 0.06 -4.14 16.87
N ARG A 242 -0.88 -5.01 17.28
CA ARG A 242 -0.67 -6.46 17.38
C ARG A 242 -1.48 -7.15 16.30
N ILE A 243 -0.80 -7.85 15.39
CA ILE A 243 -1.43 -8.55 14.27
C ILE A 243 -1.09 -10.04 14.36
N GLU A 244 -2.08 -10.90 14.20
CA GLU A 244 -1.86 -12.34 14.08
C GLU A 244 -1.40 -12.66 12.65
N ILE A 245 -0.25 -13.30 12.53
CA ILE A 245 0.31 -13.74 11.25
C ILE A 245 0.29 -15.28 11.21
N GLU A 246 -0.28 -15.83 10.14
CA GLU A 246 -0.24 -17.28 9.90
C GLU A 246 1.14 -17.72 9.41
N GLY A 247 1.68 -18.76 10.03
CA GLY A 247 2.78 -19.55 9.45
C GLY A 247 4.21 -19.09 9.74
N VAL A 248 4.43 -18.04 10.51
CA VAL A 248 5.78 -17.66 10.93
C VAL A 248 6.10 -18.25 12.31
N GLN A 249 6.75 -19.41 12.35
CA GLN A 249 7.43 -19.83 13.56
C GLN A 249 8.70 -18.97 13.71
N MET A 250 8.63 -17.97 14.56
CA MET A 250 9.84 -17.31 15.02
C MET A 250 10.62 -18.31 15.89
N VAL A 251 11.72 -18.79 15.36
CA VAL A 251 12.67 -19.58 16.17
C VAL A 251 13.30 -18.59 17.14
N ARG A 252 12.81 -18.61 18.37
CA ARG A 252 13.48 -17.97 19.50
C ARG A 252 14.83 -18.63 19.63
N ALA A 253 15.88 -17.97 19.20
CA ALA A 253 17.23 -18.32 19.56
C ALA A 253 17.42 -17.95 21.05
N ASP A 254 17.05 -18.83 21.95
CA ASP A 254 17.46 -18.78 23.35
C ASP A 254 18.97 -19.13 23.40
N PRO A 255 19.85 -18.20 23.80
CA PRO A 255 21.28 -18.47 23.86
C PRO A 255 21.67 -19.20 25.16
N GLY A 256 20.97 -20.25 25.55
CA GLY A 256 21.29 -20.85 26.86
C GLY A 256 20.82 -22.23 27.18
N ILE A 257 20.31 -23.07 26.26
CA ILE A 257 19.95 -24.44 26.59
C ILE A 257 20.44 -25.41 25.52
N SER A 258 21.64 -25.93 25.75
CA SER A 258 22.14 -27.15 25.12
C SER A 258 21.46 -28.37 25.72
N GLY A 259 20.58 -29.03 24.98
CA GLY A 259 20.04 -30.33 25.33
C GLY A 259 19.08 -30.88 24.29
N PRO A 260 19.24 -32.12 23.77
CA PRO A 260 18.35 -32.69 22.80
C PRO A 260 17.07 -33.17 23.51
N ARG A 261 15.94 -32.50 23.30
CA ARG A 261 14.62 -33.01 23.64
C ARG A 261 13.88 -33.41 22.37
N SER A 262 13.70 -34.69 22.24
CA SER A 262 12.83 -35.42 21.33
C SER A 262 11.45 -34.76 21.26
N ILE A 263 11.05 -34.38 20.07
CA ILE A 263 9.74 -33.81 19.78
C ILE A 263 8.88 -34.93 19.24
N ASP A 264 8.12 -35.56 20.14
CA ASP A 264 6.88 -36.22 19.79
C ASP A 264 5.77 -35.17 19.84
N ARG A 265 5.43 -34.62 18.68
CA ARG A 265 4.17 -33.87 18.46
C ARG A 265 3.46 -34.45 17.26
N PRO A 266 2.15 -34.74 17.36
CA PRO A 266 1.40 -35.35 16.28
C PRO A 266 1.31 -34.40 15.09
N VAL A 267 1.62 -34.94 13.93
CA VAL A 267 1.38 -34.35 12.62
C VAL A 267 -0.12 -34.17 12.47
N GLY A 268 -0.58 -32.90 12.48
CA GLY A 268 -2.00 -32.61 12.23
C GLY A 268 -2.57 -31.42 12.99
N THR A 269 -1.82 -30.31 13.10
CA THR A 269 -2.43 -29.08 13.62
C THR A 269 -2.27 -27.98 12.59
N TYR A 270 -3.39 -27.57 12.03
CA TYR A 270 -3.54 -26.42 11.17
C TYR A 270 -2.94 -25.16 11.82
N GLY A 271 -2.22 -24.38 11.01
CA GLY A 271 -1.53 -23.14 11.24
C GLY A 271 -1.61 -22.53 12.64
N THR A 272 -0.51 -22.55 13.36
CA THR A 272 -0.33 -21.73 14.57
C THR A 272 -0.31 -20.27 14.15
N ARG A 273 -1.35 -19.53 14.50
CA ARG A 273 -1.35 -18.06 14.37
C ARG A 273 -0.36 -17.50 15.39
N THR A 274 0.64 -16.79 14.91
CA THR A 274 1.59 -16.08 15.77
C THR A 274 1.21 -14.61 15.80
N LEU A 275 1.26 -14.04 17.01
CA LEU A 275 1.02 -12.61 17.18
C LEU A 275 2.25 -11.85 16.68
N TRP A 276 2.08 -10.99 15.68
CA TRP A 276 3.17 -10.16 15.18
C TRP A 276 3.46 -9.02 16.15
N SER A 277 4.71 -8.92 16.57
CA SER A 277 5.24 -7.80 17.32
C SER A 277 6.71 -7.64 16.95
N LEU A 278 7.13 -6.44 16.63
CA LEU A 278 8.52 -6.17 16.30
C LEU A 278 9.44 -6.48 17.49
N ALA A 279 8.96 -6.30 18.72
CA ALA A 279 9.68 -6.64 19.94
C ALA A 279 9.96 -8.15 20.08
N ASP A 280 9.07 -9.01 19.56
CA ASP A 280 9.21 -10.47 19.62
C ASP A 280 10.01 -11.04 18.43
N SER A 281 10.34 -10.23 17.43
CA SER A 281 11.03 -10.65 16.21
C SER A 281 12.49 -11.08 16.43
N GLY A 282 13.06 -10.88 17.64
CA GLY A 282 14.45 -11.19 17.95
C GLY A 282 15.46 -10.35 17.18
N ILE A 283 15.00 -9.37 16.42
CA ILE A 283 15.85 -8.37 15.77
C ILE A 283 16.23 -7.38 16.86
N ASP A 284 17.38 -7.62 17.49
CA ASP A 284 17.99 -6.67 18.42
C ASP A 284 18.34 -5.40 17.64
N ILE A 285 17.43 -4.46 17.62
CA ILE A 285 17.63 -3.11 17.12
C ILE A 285 18.41 -2.41 18.24
N GLY A 286 19.74 -2.65 18.27
CA GLY A 286 20.65 -2.26 19.33
C GLY A 286 20.27 -0.92 19.96
N LYS A 287 20.44 -0.83 21.28
CA LYS A 287 20.18 0.39 22.09
C LYS A 287 20.62 1.62 21.32
N ARG A 288 19.67 2.29 20.65
CA ARG A 288 19.93 3.60 20.04
C ARG A 288 20.19 4.57 21.15
N PRO A 289 21.20 5.45 21.03
CA PRO A 289 21.23 6.63 21.87
C PRO A 289 19.88 7.33 21.64
N GLY A 290 19.10 7.50 22.68
CA GLY A 290 17.81 8.17 22.64
C GLY A 290 17.95 9.52 21.94
N PRO A 291 16.93 10.00 21.20
CA PRO A 291 16.98 11.35 20.66
C PRO A 291 17.22 12.31 21.83
N MET A 292 18.25 13.14 21.70
CA MET A 292 18.64 14.17 22.66
C MET A 292 17.62 15.34 22.72
N LEU A 293 16.34 15.01 22.80
CA LEU A 293 15.24 15.96 23.00
C LEU A 293 14.20 15.31 23.93
N SER A 294 14.64 14.89 25.10
CA SER A 294 13.74 14.79 26.24
C SER A 294 13.58 16.21 26.80
N ILE A 295 12.62 16.95 26.29
CA ILE A 295 12.02 18.02 27.06
C ILE A 295 11.20 17.29 28.12
N GLU A 296 11.73 17.21 29.32
CA GLU A 296 10.99 16.77 30.51
C GLU A 296 9.89 17.82 30.75
N SER A 297 8.68 17.53 30.24
CA SER A 297 7.48 18.25 30.65
C SER A 297 6.98 17.59 31.92
N GLU A 298 6.90 18.37 33.01
CA GLU A 298 6.45 17.92 34.33
C GLU A 298 4.93 17.73 34.45
N ASP A 299 4.17 17.79 33.35
CA ASP A 299 2.71 17.65 33.37
C ASP A 299 2.28 16.25 32.89
N PRO A 300 1.56 15.45 33.72
CA PRO A 300 1.12 14.10 33.39
C PRO A 300 0.10 14.02 32.24
N GLU A 301 -0.56 15.11 31.87
CA GLU A 301 -1.48 15.17 30.72
C GLU A 301 -0.73 15.24 29.38
N ASP A 302 0.52 15.72 29.34
CA ASP A 302 1.37 15.77 28.16
C ASP A 302 1.97 14.39 27.80
N ASP A 303 2.02 13.45 28.73
CA ASP A 303 2.63 12.13 28.50
C ASP A 303 1.79 11.22 27.58
N GLU A 304 0.47 11.38 27.53
CA GLU A 304 -0.40 10.58 26.66
C GLU A 304 -0.36 11.08 25.21
N GLU A 305 -0.36 12.38 24.95
CA GLU A 305 -0.17 12.96 23.62
C GLU A 305 1.23 12.66 23.06
N ASN A 306 2.26 12.70 23.90
CA ASN A 306 3.62 12.30 23.56
C ASN A 306 3.75 10.80 23.24
N SER A 307 2.97 9.92 23.86
CA SER A 307 3.04 8.48 23.61
C SER A 307 2.55 8.11 22.21
N VAL A 308 1.52 8.79 21.68
CA VAL A 308 1.00 8.56 20.31
C VAL A 308 1.90 9.20 19.26
N SER A 309 2.35 10.41 19.51
CA SER A 309 3.39 11.07 18.72
C SER A 309 4.63 10.18 18.60
N ALA A 310 5.01 9.47 19.68
CA ALA A 310 6.14 8.56 19.67
C ALA A 310 5.94 7.32 18.78
N THR A 311 4.71 6.84 18.55
CA THR A 311 4.48 5.61 17.78
C THR A 311 4.73 5.81 16.30
N TRP A 312 4.20 6.84 15.66
CA TRP A 312 4.44 7.10 14.24
C TRP A 312 5.92 7.46 13.98
N VAL A 313 6.59 8.12 14.92
CA VAL A 313 8.03 8.40 14.84
C VAL A 313 8.83 7.10 14.86
N LYS A 314 8.48 6.16 15.75
CA LYS A 314 9.10 4.83 15.78
C LYS A 314 8.88 4.09 14.46
N ASN A 315 7.65 4.08 13.94
CA ASN A 315 7.32 3.47 12.66
C ASN A 315 8.15 4.07 11.52
N PHE A 316 8.31 5.39 11.49
CA PHE A 316 9.13 6.07 10.50
C PHE A 316 10.59 5.59 10.55
N PHE A 317 11.19 5.53 11.73
CA PHE A 317 12.58 5.08 11.86
C PHE A 317 12.77 3.61 11.54
N GLU A 318 11.78 2.76 11.80
CA GLU A 318 11.83 1.36 11.36
C GLU A 318 11.76 1.25 9.83
N ALA A 319 10.85 1.96 9.19
CA ALA A 319 10.78 2.01 7.73
C ALA A 319 12.07 2.59 7.11
N TYR A 320 12.63 3.65 7.72
CA TYR A 320 13.91 4.23 7.31
C TYR A 320 15.07 3.22 7.45
N THR A 321 15.08 2.47 8.55
CA THR A 321 16.10 1.42 8.77
C THR A 321 15.96 0.29 7.76
N ALA A 322 14.75 -0.12 7.41
CA ALA A 322 14.50 -1.15 6.40
C ALA A 322 14.97 -0.75 4.99
N MET A 323 15.08 0.55 4.71
CA MET A 323 15.60 1.06 3.44
C MET A 323 17.13 1.04 3.33
N ASP A 324 17.86 0.87 4.44
CA ASP A 324 19.32 0.83 4.44
C ASP A 324 19.81 -0.50 3.85
N VAL A 325 20.16 -0.47 2.59
CA VAL A 325 20.55 -1.66 1.81
C VAL A 325 21.86 -2.30 2.29
N GLN A 326 22.72 -1.54 2.94
CA GLN A 326 24.06 -1.99 3.32
C GLN A 326 24.08 -2.89 4.57
N LYS A 327 22.99 -2.92 5.33
CA LYS A 327 22.89 -3.67 6.57
C LYS A 327 22.07 -4.96 6.41
N PRO A 328 22.60 -6.14 6.75
CA PRO A 328 21.86 -7.40 6.65
C PRO A 328 20.59 -7.43 7.53
N LYS A 329 20.61 -6.72 8.67
CA LYS A 329 19.42 -6.57 9.54
C LYS A 329 18.28 -5.84 8.86
N SER A 330 18.58 -4.86 8.00
CA SER A 330 17.57 -4.09 7.25
C SER A 330 16.87 -4.94 6.20
N ILE A 331 17.60 -5.82 5.54
CA ILE A 331 17.06 -6.78 4.58
C ILE A 331 16.09 -7.74 5.28
N SER A 332 16.48 -8.27 6.45
CA SER A 332 15.61 -9.15 7.25
C SER A 332 14.36 -8.42 7.72
N LEU A 333 14.47 -7.15 8.12
CA LEU A 333 13.33 -6.31 8.49
C LEU A 333 12.41 -6.07 7.29
N LEU A 334 12.96 -5.82 6.11
CA LEU A 334 12.19 -5.63 4.89
C LEU A 334 11.44 -6.93 4.51
N GLN A 335 12.07 -8.09 4.60
CA GLN A 335 11.40 -9.38 4.38
C GLN A 335 10.28 -9.64 5.39
N LEU A 336 10.51 -9.33 6.66
CA LEU A 336 9.48 -9.44 7.70
C LEU A 336 8.30 -8.50 7.44
N SER A 337 8.57 -7.30 6.94
CA SER A 337 7.54 -6.31 6.61
C SER A 337 6.56 -6.78 5.53
N LEU A 338 6.98 -7.71 4.65
CA LEU A 338 6.08 -8.30 3.65
C LEU A 338 4.98 -9.17 4.30
N GLN A 339 5.30 -9.84 5.41
CA GLN A 339 4.28 -10.61 6.16
C GLN A 339 3.30 -9.65 6.84
N LEU A 340 3.80 -8.56 7.42
CA LEU A 340 2.97 -7.50 7.97
C LEU A 340 2.07 -6.88 6.90
N ALA A 341 2.60 -6.62 5.71
CA ALA A 341 1.83 -6.09 4.59
C ALA A 341 0.69 -7.03 4.16
N LYS A 342 0.92 -8.36 4.12
CA LYS A 342 -0.14 -9.33 3.85
C LYS A 342 -1.25 -9.25 4.88
N ALA A 343 -0.90 -9.30 6.17
CA ALA A 343 -1.87 -9.23 7.27
C ALA A 343 -2.70 -7.93 7.24
N LEU A 344 -2.08 -6.79 6.90
CA LEU A 344 -2.80 -5.54 6.71
C LEU A 344 -3.78 -5.59 5.54
N HIS A 345 -3.39 -6.15 4.40
CA HIS A 345 -4.30 -6.32 3.26
C HIS A 345 -5.47 -7.25 3.60
N GLU A 346 -5.23 -8.34 4.30
CA GLU A 346 -6.28 -9.26 4.79
C GLU A 346 -7.26 -8.54 5.72
N ALA A 347 -6.76 -7.77 6.68
CA ALA A 347 -7.58 -7.00 7.59
C ALA A 347 -8.44 -5.95 6.86
N ILE A 348 -7.85 -5.19 5.93
CA ILE A 348 -8.55 -4.16 5.14
C ILE A 348 -9.67 -4.78 4.30
N VAL A 349 -9.38 -5.86 3.57
CA VAL A 349 -10.37 -6.52 2.71
C VAL A 349 -11.47 -7.17 3.56
N SER A 350 -11.11 -7.87 4.63
CA SER A 350 -12.06 -8.49 5.55
C SER A 350 -13.01 -7.47 6.16
N GLN A 351 -12.48 -6.35 6.66
CA GLN A 351 -13.30 -5.28 7.23
C GLN A 351 -14.17 -4.60 6.16
N GLY A 352 -13.60 -4.33 4.98
CA GLY A 352 -14.35 -3.74 3.87
C GLY A 352 -15.51 -4.62 3.41
N VAL A 353 -15.28 -5.92 3.28
CA VAL A 353 -16.33 -6.91 2.96
C VAL A 353 -17.40 -6.94 4.05
N SER A 354 -17.01 -6.93 5.34
CA SER A 354 -17.95 -6.88 6.47
C SER A 354 -18.85 -5.64 6.42
N ILE A 355 -18.30 -4.46 6.14
CA ILE A 355 -19.06 -3.20 6.00
C ILE A 355 -20.08 -3.28 4.87
N ILE A 356 -19.69 -3.85 3.71
CA ILE A 356 -20.59 -3.98 2.55
C ILE A 356 -21.70 -5.00 2.84
N ILE A 357 -21.38 -6.17 3.41
CA ILE A 357 -22.36 -7.22 3.73
C ILE A 357 -23.35 -6.73 4.79
N LYS A 358 -22.87 -6.09 5.85
CA LYS A 358 -23.72 -5.51 6.92
C LYS A 358 -24.49 -4.27 6.46
N GLN A 359 -24.25 -3.77 5.25
CA GLN A 359 -24.87 -2.55 4.72
C GLN A 359 -24.69 -1.33 5.65
N SER A 360 -23.55 -1.25 6.34
CA SER A 360 -23.27 -0.22 7.33
C SER A 360 -23.01 1.18 6.72
N ILE A 361 -23.03 1.30 5.38
CA ILE A 361 -22.75 2.55 4.68
C ILE A 361 -24.04 3.36 4.55
N LYS A 362 -24.11 4.49 5.24
CA LYS A 362 -25.21 5.47 5.16
C LYS A 362 -24.90 6.48 4.05
N THR A 363 -25.79 6.60 3.06
CA THR A 363 -25.68 7.63 2.02
C THR A 363 -26.51 8.83 2.44
N LEU A 364 -25.84 9.94 2.70
CA LEU A 364 -26.42 11.24 3.00
C LEU A 364 -26.49 12.08 1.71
N ARG A 365 -27.07 13.28 1.80
CA ARG A 365 -27.25 14.15 0.63
C ARG A 365 -25.91 14.62 0.02
N SER A 366 -24.90 14.86 0.86
CA SER A 366 -23.62 15.47 0.49
C SER A 366 -22.43 14.51 0.60
N PHE A 367 -22.55 13.39 1.31
CA PHE A 367 -21.47 12.45 1.54
C PHE A 367 -21.99 11.06 1.90
N ARG A 368 -21.11 10.08 1.89
CA ARG A 368 -21.35 8.73 2.43
C ARG A 368 -20.63 8.60 3.74
N LEU A 369 -21.23 7.92 4.69
CA LEU A 369 -20.67 7.71 6.03
C LEU A 369 -20.67 6.22 6.36
N ALA A 370 -19.54 5.73 6.86
CA ALA A 370 -19.46 4.44 7.53
C ALA A 370 -18.75 4.62 8.89
N VAL A 371 -19.30 3.98 9.92
CA VAL A 371 -18.77 4.05 11.29
C VAL A 371 -18.40 2.65 11.72
N LEU A 372 -17.15 2.48 12.17
CA LEU A 372 -16.61 1.25 12.73
C LEU A 372 -16.64 1.38 14.26
N GLN A 373 -17.52 0.61 14.90
CA GLN A 373 -17.62 0.54 16.37
C GLN A 373 -17.23 -0.85 16.87
N ASP A 374 -17.49 -1.88 16.04
CA ASP A 374 -17.25 -3.27 16.36
C ASP A 374 -16.57 -3.97 15.19
N GLY A 375 -15.69 -4.93 15.48
CA GLY A 375 -15.11 -5.79 14.47
C GLY A 375 -13.77 -6.38 14.87
N PRO A 376 -13.36 -7.47 14.24
CA PRO A 376 -12.02 -7.99 14.41
C PRO A 376 -11.03 -6.93 13.91
N SER A 377 -9.96 -6.73 14.63
CA SER A 377 -8.90 -5.79 14.23
C SER A 377 -9.30 -4.29 14.21
N LEU A 378 -10.33 -3.87 14.99
CA LEU A 378 -10.75 -2.47 15.08
C LEU A 378 -9.57 -1.54 15.44
N HIS A 379 -8.68 -1.99 16.32
CA HIS A 379 -7.47 -1.28 16.73
C HIS A 379 -6.52 -0.91 15.55
N LEU A 380 -6.54 -1.65 14.43
CA LEU A 380 -5.79 -1.29 13.23
C LEU A 380 -6.33 -0.03 12.57
N PHE A 381 -7.64 0.17 12.62
CA PHE A 381 -8.32 1.27 11.95
C PHE A 381 -8.37 2.56 12.77
N VAL A 382 -7.86 2.53 13.99
CA VAL A 382 -7.55 3.73 14.78
C VAL A 382 -6.38 4.51 14.16
N GLN A 383 -5.51 3.83 13.37
CA GLN A 383 -4.46 4.49 12.62
C GLN A 383 -5.05 5.18 11.37
N PRO A 384 -4.85 6.52 11.20
CA PRO A 384 -5.45 7.28 10.09
C PRO A 384 -5.09 6.73 8.71
N ASP A 385 -3.86 6.27 8.52
CA ASP A 385 -3.38 5.75 7.23
C ASP A 385 -4.07 4.44 6.86
N THR A 386 -4.23 3.52 7.82
CA THR A 386 -4.93 2.25 7.61
C THR A 386 -6.42 2.49 7.34
N LEU A 387 -7.03 3.44 8.08
CA LEU A 387 -8.42 3.85 7.86
C LEU A 387 -8.60 4.48 6.47
N THR A 388 -7.64 5.28 6.02
CA THR A 388 -7.63 5.88 4.68
C THR A 388 -7.55 4.80 3.59
N ARG A 389 -6.68 3.79 3.75
CA ARG A 389 -6.60 2.66 2.81
C ARG A 389 -7.90 1.89 2.72
N LEU A 390 -8.56 1.63 3.84
CA LEU A 390 -9.90 1.03 3.86
C LEU A 390 -10.91 1.91 3.10
N GLY A 391 -10.83 3.23 3.25
CA GLY A 391 -11.67 4.18 2.54
C GLY A 391 -11.49 4.11 1.03
N TYR A 392 -10.28 4.10 0.53
CA TYR A 392 -10.00 3.93 -0.90
C TYR A 392 -10.52 2.59 -1.42
N TRP A 393 -10.29 1.50 -0.68
CA TRP A 393 -10.81 0.19 -1.05
C TRP A 393 -12.35 0.17 -1.14
N LEU A 394 -13.03 0.81 -0.19
CA LEU A 394 -14.52 0.93 -0.20
C LEU A 394 -15.01 1.81 -1.36
N ILE A 395 -14.32 2.89 -1.70
CA ILE A 395 -14.68 3.75 -2.84
C ILE A 395 -14.60 2.94 -4.14
N ASP A 396 -13.51 2.21 -4.34
CA ASP A 396 -13.34 1.36 -5.53
C ASP A 396 -14.41 0.26 -5.59
N ALA A 397 -14.67 -0.42 -4.49
CA ALA A 397 -15.69 -1.45 -4.41
C ALA A 397 -17.11 -0.91 -4.67
N LEU A 398 -17.42 0.29 -4.20
CA LEU A 398 -18.74 0.90 -4.36
C LEU A 398 -18.98 1.50 -5.75
N ARG A 399 -17.92 1.81 -6.51
CA ARG A 399 -18.03 2.45 -7.83
C ARG A 399 -18.96 1.66 -8.74
N ASP A 400 -18.77 0.37 -8.87
CA ASP A 400 -19.57 -0.49 -9.73
C ASP A 400 -20.99 -0.71 -9.16
N ILE A 401 -21.14 -0.86 -7.84
CA ILE A 401 -22.45 -1.01 -7.19
C ILE A 401 -23.31 0.25 -7.41
N VAL A 402 -22.71 1.42 -7.29
CA VAL A 402 -23.42 2.69 -7.49
C VAL A 402 -23.76 2.89 -8.97
N GLY A 403 -22.84 2.57 -9.87
CA GLY A 403 -23.06 2.60 -11.30
C GLY A 403 -24.24 1.72 -11.74
N GLU A 404 -24.29 0.46 -11.28
CA GLU A 404 -25.41 -0.46 -11.54
C GLU A 404 -26.74 0.06 -11.00
N LYS A 405 -26.76 0.61 -9.78
CA LYS A 405 -27.98 1.18 -9.18
C LYS A 405 -28.47 2.40 -9.96
N HIS A 406 -27.56 3.25 -10.42
CA HIS A 406 -27.92 4.40 -11.26
C HIS A 406 -28.46 3.97 -12.62
N ALA A 407 -27.83 3.02 -13.30
CA ALA A 407 -28.28 2.48 -14.55
C ALA A 407 -29.70 1.89 -14.44
N ARG A 408 -29.95 1.03 -13.44
CA ARG A 408 -31.29 0.45 -13.19
C ARG A 408 -32.34 1.52 -12.86
N ARG A 409 -31.99 2.58 -12.11
CA ARG A 409 -32.90 3.70 -11.83
C ARG A 409 -33.19 4.51 -13.10
N ALA A 410 -32.18 4.75 -13.94
CA ALA A 410 -32.35 5.43 -15.21
C ALA A 410 -33.25 4.65 -16.17
N GLU A 411 -33.06 3.32 -16.27
CA GLU A 411 -33.92 2.42 -17.04
C GLU A 411 -35.36 2.41 -16.52
N ALA A 412 -35.56 2.28 -15.22
CA ALA A 412 -36.89 2.32 -14.60
C ALA A 412 -37.57 3.68 -14.81
N LYS A 413 -36.80 4.79 -14.81
CA LYS A 413 -37.32 6.12 -15.10
C LYS A 413 -37.72 6.29 -16.57
N ARG A 414 -36.92 5.74 -17.50
CA ARG A 414 -37.23 5.68 -18.94
C ARG A 414 -38.49 4.85 -19.21
N ALA A 415 -38.60 3.67 -18.59
CA ALA A 415 -39.78 2.80 -18.72
C ALA A 415 -41.08 3.47 -18.20
N ARG A 416 -41.00 4.28 -17.15
CA ARG A 416 -42.18 5.00 -16.60
C ARG A 416 -42.55 6.25 -17.40
N ARG A 417 -41.63 6.90 -18.12
CA ARG A 417 -41.90 8.13 -18.88
C ARG A 417 -42.44 7.93 -20.27
N GLY A 418 -42.45 6.70 -20.81
CA GLY A 418 -43.00 6.42 -22.16
C GLY A 418 -42.50 7.44 -23.16
N ASN A 419 -41.78 7.02 -24.13
CA ASN A 419 -41.31 7.63 -25.39
C ASN A 419 -41.63 9.12 -25.69
N LYS A 420 -41.51 10.04 -24.74
CA LYS A 420 -41.49 11.47 -25.00
C LYS A 420 -40.01 11.89 -25.09
N GLY A 421 -39.63 12.34 -26.30
CA GLY A 421 -38.27 12.73 -26.64
C GLY A 421 -37.73 13.77 -25.68
N ASP A 422 -36.79 13.33 -24.88
CA ASP A 422 -35.92 14.18 -24.08
C ASP A 422 -34.49 13.89 -24.52
N ASP A 423 -33.71 14.96 -24.65
CA ASP A 423 -32.29 14.95 -25.04
C ASP A 423 -31.48 13.84 -24.32
N PRO A 424 -30.69 13.06 -25.06
CA PRO A 424 -29.85 12.00 -24.50
C PRO A 424 -28.73 12.54 -23.57
N ASP A 425 -28.46 13.83 -23.54
CA ASP A 425 -27.35 14.46 -22.82
C ASP A 425 -27.61 14.75 -21.32
N GLN A 426 -28.81 14.51 -20.80
CA GLN A 426 -29.08 14.62 -19.34
C GLN A 426 -28.99 13.29 -18.58
N VAL A 427 -28.06 12.42 -18.94
CA VAL A 427 -27.66 11.34 -18.04
C VAL A 427 -26.79 11.97 -16.96
N SER A 428 -27.42 12.31 -15.82
CA SER A 428 -26.68 12.76 -14.63
C SER A 428 -25.61 11.70 -14.32
N THR A 429 -24.34 12.06 -14.58
CA THR A 429 -23.19 11.27 -14.16
C THR A 429 -23.33 10.97 -12.66
N PRO A 430 -23.07 9.74 -12.22
CA PRO A 430 -23.15 9.42 -10.82
C PRO A 430 -22.22 10.38 -10.06
N GLN A 431 -22.78 11.24 -9.21
CA GLN A 431 -21.97 12.15 -8.39
C GLN A 431 -21.07 11.29 -7.50
N ASN A 432 -19.76 11.47 -7.64
CA ASN A 432 -18.80 10.94 -6.68
C ASN A 432 -18.98 11.71 -5.37
N LEU A 433 -19.80 11.17 -4.48
CA LEU A 433 -19.98 11.76 -3.17
C LEU A 433 -18.73 11.48 -2.32
N PRO A 434 -18.23 12.47 -1.58
CA PRO A 434 -17.20 12.27 -0.58
C PRO A 434 -17.51 11.12 0.36
N PHE A 435 -16.49 10.41 0.81
CA PHE A 435 -16.64 9.29 1.72
C PHE A 435 -16.02 9.63 3.06
N VAL A 436 -16.78 9.50 4.14
CA VAL A 436 -16.35 9.75 5.51
C VAL A 436 -16.34 8.41 6.25
N LEU A 437 -15.20 8.08 6.83
CA LEU A 437 -15.00 6.92 7.69
C LEU A 437 -14.70 7.39 9.11
N ALA A 438 -15.32 6.75 10.07
CA ALA A 438 -15.05 6.96 11.48
C ALA A 438 -14.75 5.60 12.13
N ALA A 439 -13.68 5.50 12.90
CA ALA A 439 -13.33 4.33 13.70
C ALA A 439 -13.25 4.71 15.17
N LEU A 440 -13.87 3.90 16.03
CA LEU A 440 -13.84 4.10 17.47
C LEU A 440 -12.52 3.62 18.05
N ASP A 441 -11.79 4.51 18.70
CA ASP A 441 -10.70 4.16 19.59
C ASP A 441 -11.29 3.80 20.95
N THR A 442 -11.28 2.51 21.27
CA THR A 442 -11.86 2.00 22.51
C THR A 442 -11.02 2.30 23.75
N GLU A 443 -9.72 2.62 23.57
CA GLU A 443 -8.82 2.97 24.68
C GLU A 443 -9.05 4.41 25.15
N ARG A 444 -9.37 5.31 24.21
CA ARG A 444 -9.53 6.73 24.46
C ARG A 444 -10.97 7.22 24.43
N ASP A 445 -11.91 6.35 24.03
CA ASP A 445 -13.33 6.67 23.81
C ASP A 445 -13.52 7.86 22.84
N VAL A 446 -12.71 7.92 21.79
CA VAL A 446 -12.78 8.94 20.74
C VAL A 446 -12.91 8.32 19.37
N PHE A 447 -13.44 9.08 18.41
CA PHE A 447 -13.50 8.66 17.02
C PHE A 447 -12.36 9.27 16.21
N VAL A 448 -11.58 8.41 15.52
CA VAL A 448 -10.71 8.84 14.45
C VAL A 448 -11.52 8.95 13.16
N VAL A 449 -11.51 10.10 12.50
CA VAL A 449 -12.32 10.38 11.33
C VAL A 449 -11.46 10.76 10.14
N VAL A 450 -11.70 10.10 9.00
CA VAL A 450 -11.05 10.39 7.73
C VAL A 450 -12.09 10.74 6.68
N GLY A 451 -11.86 11.83 5.95
CA GLY A 451 -12.67 12.25 4.81
C GLY A 451 -11.90 12.10 3.50
N ILE A 452 -12.50 11.44 2.51
CA ILE A 452 -11.92 11.21 1.17
C ILE A 452 -12.86 11.85 0.14
N VAL A 453 -12.30 12.69 -0.73
CA VAL A 453 -13.05 13.47 -1.73
C VAL A 453 -12.75 13.02 -3.14
#